data_ddeda3a4223a14a76a9edd8136f7b728
#
_entry.id   ddeda3a4223a14a76a9edd8136f7b728
#
_cell.length_a   1.000
_cell.length_b   1.000
_cell.length_c   1.000
_cell.angle_alpha   90.00
_cell.angle_beta   90.00
_cell.angle_gamma   90.00
#
_symmetry.space_group_name_H-M   'P 1'
#
loop_
_entity.id
_entity.type
_entity.pdbx_description
1 polymer ?
#
loop_
_entity_poly.entity_id
_entity_poly.type
_entity_poly.pdbx_seq_one_letter_code
_entity_poly.pdbx_strand_id
1 'polypeptide(L)'
;PYSFNGDILDISGISISDIFVSGPKGKIADVASRTVSANVKLVPGVFALHQNYPNPFNPKTEIRFDLPEASIVEVAIYNLMGQKVKTLTNKEITPGYHVLQWDGTNDRGSMVSTGMYFYTLHTNKYHSMRKMLFLK
;
A
#
# COMPACT_ATOMS: atom_id res chain seq x y z
N PRO A 1 -7.18 19.40 -10.86
CA PRO A 1 -6.88 18.86 -10.73
C PRO A 1 -6.57 18.16 -10.26
N TYR A 2 -6.48 17.97 -10.15
CA TYR A 2 -6.03 17.24 -9.75
C TYR A 2 -5.91 16.25 -10.12
N SER A 3 -5.83 15.91 -10.40
CA SER A 3 -5.67 14.98 -10.59
C SER A 3 -4.97 14.28 -10.42
N PHE A 4 -4.68 14.04 -10.13
CA PHE A 4 -3.89 13.36 -9.83
C PHE A 4 -3.84 12.22 -10.05
N ASN A 5 -3.66 11.93 -10.23
CA ASN A 5 -3.52 10.86 -10.40
C ASN A 5 -4.23 10.06 -9.98
N GLY A 6 -4.57 9.77 -10.23
CA GLY A 6 -5.23 8.97 -9.87
C GLY A 6 -5.67 8.85 -8.63
N ASP A 7 -5.65 9.13 -8.10
CA ASP A 7 -5.99 8.99 -6.95
C ASP A 7 -6.69 9.97 -6.44
N ILE A 8 -7.02 10.45 -6.53
CA ILE A 8 -7.62 11.16 -6.08
C ILE A 8 -8.48 11.50 -6.19
N LEU A 9 -8.72 11.87 -6.18
CA LEU A 9 -9.41 12.18 -6.03
C LEU A 9 -10.38 12.20 -6.43
N ASP A 10 -10.78 12.04 -6.36
CA ASP A 10 -11.73 11.98 -6.62
C ASP A 10 -12.56 12.46 -5.87
N ILE A 11 -12.63 13.11 -5.65
CA ILE A 11 -13.35 13.49 -4.90
C ILE A 11 -14.35 13.89 -5.40
N SER A 12 -14.31 13.95 -6.06
CA SER A 12 -14.86 14.25 -6.34
C SER A 12 -15.75 14.27 -6.06
N GLY A 13 -15.93 14.16 -6.21
CA GLY A 13 -16.72 14.30 -5.93
C GLY A 13 -17.03 15.12 -5.21
N ILE A 14 -16.88 15.59 -5.06
CA ILE A 14 -17.15 16.28 -4.34
C ILE A 14 -17.35 17.36 -4.59
N SER A 15 -17.50 17.80 -4.85
CA SER A 15 -17.57 18.62 -5.04
C SER A 15 -17.50 19.54 -4.76
N ILE A 16 -17.24 19.76 -4.66
CA ILE A 16 -17.13 20.53 -4.32
C ILE A 16 -17.44 21.48 -5.07
N SER A 17 -17.63 21.61 -5.51
CA SER A 17 -17.94 22.37 -6.03
C SER A 17 -18.99 22.81 -6.03
N ASP A 18 -19.39 22.77 -5.85
CA ASP A 18 -20.14 23.11 -5.59
C ASP A 18 -20.23 23.55 -4.81
N ILE A 19 -19.76 23.66 -4.66
CA ILE A 19 -19.64 24.16 -3.85
C ILE A 19 -19.51 25.24 -3.98
N PHE A 20 -19.52 25.58 -4.25
CA PHE A 20 -19.22 26.39 -4.13
C PHE A 20 -19.95 27.17 -4.37
N VAL A 21 -20.35 27.55 -4.42
CA VAL A 21 -20.77 28.04 -4.39
C VAL A 21 -21.34 28.79 -4.45
N SER A 22 -21.73 29.23 -4.38
CA SER A 22 -22.06 29.80 -4.15
C SER A 22 -22.41 30.50 -3.92
N GLY A 23 -22.66 31.02 -3.91
CA GLY A 23 -22.85 31.52 -3.34
C GLY A 23 -22.95 32.45 -3.24
N PRO A 24 -23.29 33.07 -3.13
CA PRO A 24 -23.10 33.82 -2.71
C PRO A 24 -23.04 34.19 -2.11
N LYS A 25 -23.04 34.52 -1.65
CA LYS A 25 -22.84 34.54 -0.87
C LYS A 25 -22.33 34.27 -0.20
N GLY A 26 -22.14 34.39 -0.06
CA GLY A 26 -21.51 34.06 0.69
C GLY A 26 -21.38 33.29 1.25
N LYS A 27 -21.71 33.12 1.62
CA LYS A 27 -21.40 32.35 2.22
C LYS A 27 -21.06 31.38 1.97
N ILE A 28 -21.11 31.33 1.82
CA ILE A 28 -20.67 30.44 1.68
C ILE A 28 -19.77 30.00 1.69
N ALA A 29 -19.65 30.22 1.77
CA ALA A 29 -18.67 29.70 1.82
C ALA A 29 -18.32 29.20 2.82
N ASP A 30 -18.46 29.32 3.37
CA ASP A 30 -18.07 28.79 4.23
C ASP A 30 -18.33 27.64 4.41
N VAL A 31 -18.67 27.50 4.28
CA VAL A 31 -18.82 26.56 4.44
C VAL A 31 -18.37 25.63 3.98
N ALA A 32 -18.34 25.53 3.66
CA ALA A 32 -18.03 24.55 3.29
C ALA A 32 -17.01 24.08 3.30
N SER A 33 -16.58 24.23 3.17
CA SER A 33 -15.59 23.73 3.11
C SER A 33 -15.11 23.19 4.15
N ARG A 34 -15.25 23.17 4.87
CA ARG A 34 -14.85 22.71 5.75
C ARG A 34 -14.83 21.48 5.90
N THR A 35 -14.72 21.20 5.94
CA THR A 35 -14.68 20.24 6.18
C THR A 35 -14.69 19.18 5.79
N VAL A 36 -14.98 19.26 5.54
CA VAL A 36 -15.23 18.20 5.02
C VAL A 36 -14.18 17.41 4.62
N SER A 37 -13.39 17.87 4.03
CA SER A 37 -12.27 17.13 3.58
C SER A 37 -11.46 16.54 4.68
N ALA A 38 -11.56 17.01 5.85
CA ALA A 38 -10.81 16.44 6.96
C ALA A 38 -11.14 14.97 7.17
N ASN A 39 -12.29 14.51 6.72
CA ASN A 39 -12.70 13.14 6.90
C ASN A 39 -12.49 12.26 5.68
N VAL A 40 -11.89 12.81 4.64
CA VAL A 40 -11.67 12.06 3.43
C VAL A 40 -10.45 11.18 3.61
N LYS A 41 -10.59 9.90 3.35
CA LYS A 41 -9.49 8.98 3.32
C LYS A 41 -9.18 8.64 1.90
N LEU A 42 -7.91 8.75 1.53
CA LEU A 42 -7.46 8.31 0.22
C LEU A 42 -7.20 6.83 0.28
N VAL A 43 -7.78 6.10 -0.66
CA VAL A 43 -7.51 4.67 -0.80
C VAL A 43 -7.04 4.42 -2.22
N PRO A 44 -6.21 3.38 -2.41
CA PRO A 44 -5.77 3.03 -3.76
C PRO A 44 -6.95 2.62 -4.62
N GLY A 45 -6.83 2.90 -5.91
CA GLY A 45 -7.85 2.47 -6.86
C GLY A 45 -7.67 1.03 -7.32
N VAL A 46 -6.48 0.48 -7.15
CA VAL A 46 -6.16 -0.88 -7.60
C VAL A 46 -5.25 -1.55 -6.59
N PHE A 47 -5.21 -2.88 -6.63
CA PHE A 47 -4.20 -3.65 -5.92
C PHE A 47 -2.84 -3.40 -6.55
N ALA A 48 -1.80 -3.33 -5.74
CA ALA A 48 -0.43 -3.19 -6.24
C ALA A 48 0.57 -3.72 -5.24
N LEU A 49 1.62 -4.32 -5.75
CA LEU A 49 2.78 -4.72 -4.96
C LEU A 49 3.98 -3.99 -5.52
N HIS A 50 4.63 -3.20 -4.68
CA HIS A 50 5.72 -2.34 -5.12
C HIS A 50 7.07 -2.98 -4.91
N GLN A 51 8.07 -2.49 -5.62
CA GLN A 51 9.44 -2.95 -5.44
C GLN A 51 9.89 -2.56 -4.04
N ASN A 52 10.53 -3.50 -3.35
CA ASN A 52 11.05 -3.24 -2.02
C ASN A 52 12.14 -2.16 -2.06
N TYR A 53 12.28 -1.45 -0.96
CA TYR A 53 13.29 -0.41 -0.85
C TYR A 53 13.88 -0.43 0.56
N PRO A 54 15.19 -0.39 0.69
CA PRO A 54 16.20 -0.43 -0.36
C PRO A 54 16.28 -1.79 -1.05
N ASN A 55 16.82 -1.79 -2.28
CA ASN A 55 17.06 -3.01 -3.03
C ASN A 55 18.27 -2.79 -3.93
N PRO A 56 19.41 -3.44 -3.69
CA PRO A 56 19.66 -4.47 -2.67
C PRO A 56 19.54 -3.90 -1.26
N PHE A 57 19.31 -4.77 -0.30
CA PHE A 57 19.13 -4.33 1.09
C PHE A 57 20.09 -5.04 2.04
N ASN A 58 20.32 -4.42 3.21
CA ASN A 58 21.26 -4.94 4.21
C ASN A 58 20.95 -4.30 5.56
N PRO A 59 20.39 -5.02 6.52
CA PRO A 59 19.63 -6.25 6.36
C PRO A 59 18.14 -6.01 6.21
N LYS A 60 17.68 -4.76 6.28
CA LYS A 60 16.26 -4.45 6.33
C LYS A 60 15.78 -3.82 5.05
N THR A 61 14.56 -4.14 4.67
CA THR A 61 13.90 -3.55 3.52
C THR A 61 12.42 -3.37 3.81
N GLU A 62 11.80 -2.43 3.13
CA GLU A 62 10.37 -2.19 3.23
C GLU A 62 9.69 -2.72 1.99
N ILE A 63 8.57 -3.36 2.19
CA ILE A 63 7.71 -3.86 1.13
C ILE A 63 6.39 -3.11 1.26
N ARG A 64 6.01 -2.41 0.18
CA ARG A 64 4.80 -1.61 0.15
C ARG A 64 3.78 -2.27 -0.75
N PHE A 65 2.53 -2.20 -0.32
CA PHE A 65 1.45 -2.75 -1.13
C PHE A 65 0.19 -1.92 -0.90
N ASP A 66 -0.67 -1.94 -1.91
CA ASP A 66 -1.87 -1.12 -1.95
C ASP A 66 -3.08 -2.02 -2.01
N LEU A 67 -4.11 -1.69 -1.21
CA LEU A 67 -5.37 -2.42 -1.19
C LEU A 67 -6.51 -1.47 -1.47
N PRO A 68 -7.29 -1.69 -2.53
CA PRO A 68 -8.46 -0.84 -2.78
C PRO A 68 -9.64 -1.23 -1.92
N GLU A 69 -9.62 -2.40 -1.32
CA GLU A 69 -10.71 -2.89 -0.48
C GLU A 69 -10.14 -3.78 0.61
N ALA A 70 -10.90 -3.96 1.69
CA ALA A 70 -10.50 -4.86 2.77
C ALA A 70 -10.34 -6.27 2.21
N SER A 71 -9.25 -6.93 2.58
CA SER A 71 -8.89 -8.23 2.02
C SER A 71 -8.13 -9.03 3.03
N ILE A 72 -8.28 -10.36 2.96
CA ILE A 72 -7.38 -11.25 3.66
C ILE A 72 -6.11 -11.30 2.82
N VAL A 73 -5.01 -10.89 3.41
CA VAL A 73 -3.75 -10.65 2.71
C VAL A 73 -2.67 -11.55 3.27
N GLU A 74 -1.99 -12.25 2.38
CA GLU A 74 -0.76 -12.96 2.74
C GLU A 74 0.40 -12.31 2.00
N VAL A 75 1.42 -11.89 2.76
CA VAL A 75 2.69 -11.44 2.18
C VAL A 75 3.76 -12.37 2.71
N ALA A 76 4.43 -13.05 1.80
CA ALA A 76 5.38 -14.10 2.17
C ALA A 76 6.65 -13.97 1.35
N ILE A 77 7.75 -14.46 1.93
CA ILE A 77 9.07 -14.45 1.33
C ILE A 77 9.44 -15.87 0.94
N TYR A 78 10.01 -16.03 -0.24
CA TYR A 78 10.44 -17.33 -0.77
C TYR A 78 11.89 -17.24 -1.24
N ASN A 79 12.60 -18.37 -1.16
CA ASN A 79 13.94 -18.47 -1.72
C ASN A 79 13.85 -18.87 -3.20
N LEU A 80 15.01 -19.02 -3.83
CA LEU A 80 15.08 -19.37 -5.26
C LEU A 80 14.49 -20.74 -5.57
N MET A 81 14.43 -21.61 -4.57
CA MET A 81 13.88 -22.96 -4.75
C MET A 81 12.37 -22.97 -4.55
N GLY A 82 11.76 -21.81 -4.28
CA GLY A 82 10.33 -21.73 -4.06
C GLY A 82 9.89 -22.11 -2.67
N GLN A 83 10.82 -22.27 -1.74
CA GLN A 83 10.49 -22.61 -0.36
C GLN A 83 10.14 -21.35 0.40
N LYS A 84 9.09 -21.44 1.21
CA LYS A 84 8.68 -20.29 2.02
C LYS A 84 9.71 -20.06 3.13
N VAL A 85 10.19 -18.85 3.20
CA VAL A 85 11.19 -18.43 4.18
C VAL A 85 10.52 -17.77 5.37
N LYS A 86 9.57 -16.89 5.10
CA LYS A 86 8.88 -16.14 6.15
C LYS A 86 7.52 -15.67 5.66
N THR A 87 6.57 -15.65 6.58
CA THR A 87 5.28 -15.02 6.35
C THR A 87 5.29 -13.69 7.11
N LEU A 88 5.18 -12.58 6.40
CA LEU A 88 5.19 -11.26 7.00
C LEU A 88 3.83 -10.90 7.56
N THR A 89 2.76 -11.29 6.87
CA THR A 89 1.41 -11.09 7.36
C THR A 89 0.49 -12.12 6.72
N ASN A 90 -0.58 -12.46 7.44
CA ASN A 90 -1.61 -13.36 6.93
C ASN A 90 -2.87 -13.11 7.75
N LYS A 91 -3.56 -12.02 7.38
CA LYS A 91 -4.74 -11.60 8.13
C LYS A 91 -5.54 -10.63 7.28
N GLU A 92 -6.72 -10.27 7.76
CA GLU A 92 -7.54 -9.26 7.11
C GLU A 92 -6.91 -7.87 7.35
N ILE A 93 -6.80 -7.09 6.28
CA ILE A 93 -6.20 -5.76 6.31
C ILE A 93 -7.17 -4.80 5.64
N THR A 94 -7.29 -3.61 6.22
CA THR A 94 -8.19 -2.57 5.72
C THR A 94 -7.67 -1.97 4.42
N PRO A 95 -8.53 -1.31 3.63
CA PRO A 95 -8.05 -0.62 2.43
C PRO A 95 -7.03 0.44 2.79
N GLY A 96 -6.08 0.67 1.89
CA GLY A 96 -5.09 1.72 2.10
C GLY A 96 -3.74 1.36 1.53
N TYR A 97 -2.77 2.22 1.86
CA TYR A 97 -1.38 2.04 1.49
C TYR A 97 -0.66 1.46 2.71
N HIS A 98 -0.02 0.31 2.53
CA HIS A 98 0.56 -0.42 3.64
C HIS A 98 2.04 -0.66 3.43
N VAL A 99 2.76 -0.80 4.55
CA VAL A 99 4.20 -1.04 4.54
C VAL A 99 4.49 -2.17 5.51
N LEU A 100 5.28 -3.13 5.08
CA LEU A 100 5.82 -4.17 5.94
C LEU A 100 7.32 -4.13 5.85
N GLN A 101 7.99 -4.57 6.92
CA GLN A 101 9.44 -4.59 6.96
C GLN A 101 9.92 -6.02 7.06
N TRP A 102 10.96 -6.35 6.30
CA TRP A 102 11.64 -7.63 6.43
C TRP A 102 13.08 -7.38 6.84
N ASP A 103 13.53 -8.12 7.83
CA ASP A 103 14.85 -7.95 8.41
C ASP A 103 15.83 -9.07 8.04
N GLY A 104 15.47 -9.86 7.03
CA GLY A 104 16.35 -10.93 6.56
C GLY A 104 16.30 -12.20 7.39
N THR A 105 15.27 -12.35 8.23
CA THR A 105 15.15 -13.55 9.04
C THR A 105 14.06 -14.46 8.52
N ASN A 106 14.20 -15.77 8.81
CA ASN A 106 13.14 -16.74 8.50
C ASN A 106 12.13 -16.78 9.66
N ASP A 107 11.14 -17.66 9.55
CA ASP A 107 10.08 -17.78 10.55
C ASP A 107 10.60 -18.21 11.92
N ARG A 108 11.80 -18.76 11.97
CA ARG A 108 12.43 -19.15 13.24
C ARG A 108 13.26 -18.01 13.86
N GLY A 109 13.34 -16.88 13.17
CA GLY A 109 14.12 -15.75 13.64
C GLY A 109 15.60 -15.83 13.28
N SER A 110 16.01 -16.78 12.47
CA SER A 110 17.39 -16.94 12.04
C SER A 110 17.64 -16.15 10.76
N MET A 111 18.81 -15.50 10.69
CA MET A 111 19.20 -14.77 9.50
C MET A 111 19.39 -15.72 8.33
N VAL A 112 18.82 -15.39 7.18
CA VAL A 112 18.98 -16.20 5.99
C VAL A 112 20.24 -15.77 5.23
N SER A 113 20.66 -16.60 4.27
CA SER A 113 21.85 -16.30 3.48
C SER A 113 21.61 -15.15 2.54
N THR A 114 22.69 -14.51 2.12
CA THR A 114 22.62 -13.48 1.08
C THR A 114 22.20 -14.13 -0.23
N GLY A 115 21.53 -13.35 -1.06
CA GLY A 115 21.13 -13.84 -2.36
C GLY A 115 19.78 -13.29 -2.77
N MET A 116 19.21 -13.92 -3.77
CA MET A 116 17.97 -13.51 -4.38
C MET A 116 16.80 -14.16 -3.65
N TYR A 117 15.76 -13.36 -3.41
CA TYR A 117 14.52 -13.83 -2.78
C TYR A 117 13.35 -13.27 -3.57
N PHE A 118 12.20 -13.93 -3.41
CA PHE A 118 10.94 -13.47 -3.97
C PHE A 118 9.99 -13.14 -2.84
N TYR A 119 9.14 -12.17 -3.06
CA TYR A 119 8.05 -11.90 -2.13
C TYR A 119 6.76 -11.78 -2.91
N THR A 120 5.67 -12.19 -2.27
CA THR A 120 4.36 -12.26 -2.91
C THR A 120 3.35 -11.48 -2.10
N LEU A 121 2.38 -10.93 -2.81
CA LEU A 121 1.15 -10.42 -2.24
C LEU A 121 0.02 -11.29 -2.80
N HIS A 122 -0.71 -11.92 -1.90
CA HIS A 122 -1.79 -12.81 -2.29
C HIS A 122 -3.06 -12.45 -1.56
N THR A 123 -4.13 -12.22 -2.31
CA THR A 123 -5.48 -12.04 -1.77
C THR A 123 -6.42 -12.92 -2.58
N ASN A 124 -7.69 -12.93 -2.22
CA ASN A 124 -8.66 -13.71 -2.99
C ASN A 124 -8.93 -13.13 -4.38
N LYS A 125 -8.46 -11.91 -4.65
CA LYS A 125 -8.72 -11.24 -5.94
C LYS A 125 -7.45 -10.83 -6.67
N TYR A 126 -6.29 -10.98 -6.04
CA TYR A 126 -5.06 -10.42 -6.59
C TYR A 126 -3.88 -11.25 -6.16
N HIS A 127 -2.93 -11.39 -7.06
CA HIS A 127 -1.69 -12.10 -6.79
C HIS A 127 -0.57 -11.42 -7.57
N SER A 128 0.53 -11.14 -6.87
CA SER A 128 1.68 -10.53 -7.51
C SER A 128 2.95 -11.01 -6.81
N MET A 129 4.05 -11.02 -7.55
CA MET A 129 5.33 -11.46 -7.05
C MET A 129 6.42 -10.53 -7.57
N ARG A 130 7.39 -10.24 -6.70
CA ARG A 130 8.56 -9.47 -7.09
C ARG A 130 9.80 -10.13 -6.49
N LYS A 131 10.94 -9.78 -7.05
CA LYS A 131 12.21 -10.30 -6.56
C LYS A 131 13.01 -9.19 -5.89
N MET A 132 13.89 -9.60 -5.00
CA MET A 132 14.74 -8.66 -4.27
C MET A 132 16.09 -9.33 -4.02
N LEU A 133 17.10 -8.50 -3.73
CA LEU A 133 18.46 -8.97 -3.51
C LEU A 133 18.90 -8.60 -2.10
N PHE A 134 19.27 -9.60 -1.31
CA PHE A 134 19.76 -9.43 0.04
C PHE A 134 21.27 -9.55 0.06
N LEU A 135 21.95 -8.52 0.51
CA LEU A 135 23.40 -8.50 0.68
C LEU A 135 23.73 -8.27 2.14
N LYS A 136 24.79 -8.85 2.59
CA LYS A 136 25.31 -8.59 3.95
C LYS A 136 26.50 -7.68 3.92
#